data_26d985f19f9d17309ec8f22ce6ed9184
#
_entry.id   26d985f19f9d17309ec8f22ce6ed9184
#
_cell.length_a   1.000
_cell.length_b   1.000
_cell.length_c   1.000
_cell.angle_alpha   90.00
_cell.angle_beta   90.00
_cell.angle_gamma   90.00
#
_symmetry.space_group_name_H-M   'P 1'
#
loop_
_entity.id
_entity.type
_entity.pdbx_description
1 polymer ?
#
loop_
_entity_poly.entity_id
_entity_poly.type
_entity_poly.pdbx_seq_one_letter_code
_entity_poly.pdbx_strand_id
1 'polypeptide(L)'
;MQPSGALISVEPTEAARPEEDALNRLAALVSADLEACNQAIVARMASPVALIPALAAHIVAAGGKRLRPMLTLAAARLCGYRGTRHVALAACVEFIHTATLLHDDVVDESALRRGLASANAVFGNKASVLVGDFLFARAFQLMVEDGSLDVLAILSCAAATIAEGEVLQLITQNDLATDEARYLDVIRGKTAALFSAACQVGAVVAGKGEAAAAALARYGLDLGIAFQLVDDALDYAADQALLGKTVGDDFREGKVTLPVLLAYHAGSPEERAFWQRTIVRSEQGEDDLAHALALIARHRAIEATITRAAGFARSAQEALAGFAASPLRQALLDAADYTLNRAR
;
A
#
# COMPACT_ATOMS: atom_id res chain seq x y z
N MET A 1 61.18 7.42 -8.12
CA MET A 1 59.92 7.17 -8.85
C MET A 1 58.82 6.98 -7.83
N GLN A 2 58.03 8.01 -7.62
CA GLN A 2 56.82 7.93 -6.75
C GLN A 2 55.63 7.55 -7.63
N PRO A 3 54.68 6.71 -7.20
CA PRO A 3 53.43 6.52 -7.92
C PRO A 3 52.44 7.61 -7.56
N SER A 4 51.94 8.26 -8.59
CA SER A 4 50.87 9.25 -8.62
C SER A 4 49.60 8.67 -8.03
N GLY A 5 49.08 9.26 -6.93
CA GLY A 5 47.79 8.97 -6.37
C GLY A 5 46.69 9.58 -7.26
N ALA A 6 45.90 8.74 -7.88
CA ALA A 6 44.66 9.15 -8.53
C ALA A 6 43.64 9.53 -7.47
N LEU A 7 43.25 10.80 -7.45
CA LEU A 7 42.10 11.31 -6.73
C LEU A 7 40.83 10.72 -7.37
N ILE A 8 40.15 9.84 -6.65
CA ILE A 8 38.79 9.40 -7.00
C ILE A 8 37.89 10.60 -6.70
N SER A 9 37.42 11.28 -7.76
CA SER A 9 36.37 12.27 -7.67
C SER A 9 35.06 11.55 -7.27
N VAL A 10 34.63 11.78 -6.06
CA VAL A 10 33.28 11.40 -5.60
C VAL A 10 32.32 12.31 -6.35
N GLU A 11 31.55 11.74 -7.27
CA GLU A 11 30.43 12.47 -7.91
C GLU A 11 29.44 12.91 -6.82
N PRO A 12 28.84 14.11 -6.96
CA PRO A 12 27.86 14.59 -5.98
C PRO A 12 26.66 13.66 -6.02
N THR A 13 26.30 13.11 -4.86
CA THR A 13 25.09 12.34 -4.60
C THR A 13 23.91 13.12 -5.18
N GLU A 14 23.19 12.51 -6.11
CA GLU A 14 21.95 13.03 -6.71
C GLU A 14 21.03 13.53 -5.57
N ALA A 15 20.66 14.80 -5.59
CA ALA A 15 19.82 15.39 -4.55
C ALA A 15 18.50 14.61 -4.48
N ALA A 16 18.20 14.03 -3.32
CA ALA A 16 16.96 13.30 -3.07
C ALA A 16 15.77 14.16 -3.56
N ARG A 17 14.86 13.54 -4.32
CA ARG A 17 13.68 14.25 -4.81
C ARG A 17 12.89 14.78 -3.59
N PRO A 18 12.30 15.99 -3.65
CA PRO A 18 11.54 16.58 -2.52
C PRO A 18 10.47 15.65 -1.93
N GLU A 19 10.02 14.71 -2.73
CA GLU A 19 9.02 13.71 -2.41
C GLU A 19 9.54 12.59 -1.49
N GLU A 20 10.77 12.11 -1.70
CA GLU A 20 11.40 11.13 -0.80
C GLU A 20 11.67 11.71 0.57
N ASP A 21 11.80 13.03 0.64
CA ASP A 21 12.09 13.79 1.86
C ASP A 21 10.94 13.71 2.90
N ALA A 22 9.67 13.64 2.46
CA ALA A 22 8.52 13.55 3.38
C ALA A 22 8.49 12.22 4.15
N LEU A 23 8.64 11.08 3.46
CA LEU A 23 8.70 9.78 4.12
C LEU A 23 9.99 9.59 4.92
N ASN A 24 11.11 10.14 4.45
CA ASN A 24 12.38 10.12 5.18
C ASN A 24 12.28 10.92 6.48
N ARG A 25 11.58 12.08 6.48
CA ARG A 25 11.29 12.83 7.71
C ARG A 25 10.44 12.03 8.69
N LEU A 26 9.37 11.36 8.20
CA LEU A 26 8.54 10.50 9.04
C LEU A 26 9.37 9.35 9.62
N ALA A 27 10.15 8.66 8.79
CA ALA A 27 11.04 7.58 9.22
C ALA A 27 12.08 8.04 10.25
N ALA A 28 12.66 9.22 10.07
CA ALA A 28 13.63 9.79 11.01
C ALA A 28 13.00 10.05 12.39
N LEU A 29 11.76 10.55 12.43
CA LEU A 29 11.05 10.82 13.69
C LEU A 29 10.70 9.57 14.50
N VAL A 30 10.60 8.40 13.85
CA VAL A 30 10.30 7.11 14.48
C VAL A 30 11.42 6.08 14.30
N SER A 31 12.63 6.52 13.98
CA SER A 31 13.74 5.65 13.56
C SER A 31 14.08 4.55 14.55
N ALA A 32 14.18 4.87 15.84
CA ALA A 32 14.46 3.88 16.88
C ALA A 32 13.35 2.83 17.02
N ASP A 33 12.08 3.25 16.93
CA ASP A 33 10.94 2.35 16.98
C ASP A 33 10.85 1.50 15.71
N LEU A 34 11.18 2.07 14.54
CA LEU A 34 11.19 1.37 13.26
C LEU A 34 12.29 0.30 13.22
N GLU A 35 13.47 0.60 13.73
CA GLU A 35 14.55 -0.38 13.88
C GLU A 35 14.13 -1.52 14.81
N ALA A 36 13.55 -1.21 15.96
CA ALA A 36 13.00 -2.21 16.88
C ALA A 36 11.89 -3.06 16.21
N CYS A 37 11.04 -2.45 15.38
CA CYS A 37 10.01 -3.13 14.61
C CYS A 37 10.63 -4.11 13.59
N ASN A 38 11.66 -3.69 12.85
CA ASN A 38 12.36 -4.55 11.90
C ASN A 38 13.00 -5.75 12.61
N GLN A 39 13.62 -5.53 13.79
CA GLN A 39 14.17 -6.61 14.60
C GLN A 39 13.09 -7.57 15.10
N ALA A 40 11.92 -7.05 15.52
CA ALA A 40 10.79 -7.86 15.92
C ALA A 40 10.25 -8.70 14.76
N ILE A 41 10.14 -8.13 13.55
CA ILE A 41 9.73 -8.86 12.34
C ILE A 41 10.68 -10.03 12.09
N VAL A 42 11.99 -9.78 12.04
CA VAL A 42 12.99 -10.83 11.78
C VAL A 42 12.94 -11.93 12.87
N ALA A 43 12.86 -11.56 14.15
CA ALA A 43 12.79 -12.51 15.26
C ALA A 43 11.54 -13.40 15.18
N ARG A 44 10.38 -12.84 14.79
CA ARG A 44 9.11 -13.58 14.70
C ARG A 44 8.99 -14.45 13.44
N MET A 45 9.84 -14.22 12.44
CA MET A 45 9.95 -15.07 11.25
C MET A 45 10.82 -16.31 11.48
N ALA A 46 11.50 -16.43 12.61
CA ALA A 46 12.28 -17.60 12.97
C ALA A 46 11.39 -18.85 13.06
N SER A 47 11.83 -19.94 12.41
CA SER A 47 11.15 -21.23 12.39
C SER A 47 12.16 -22.37 12.21
N PRO A 48 11.92 -23.56 12.81
CA PRO A 48 12.71 -24.75 12.51
C PRO A 48 12.46 -25.29 11.10
N VAL A 49 11.39 -24.86 10.41
CA VAL A 49 11.09 -25.23 9.02
C VAL A 49 11.83 -24.29 8.09
N ALA A 50 12.94 -24.76 7.50
CA ALA A 50 13.90 -23.94 6.74
C ALA A 50 13.30 -23.11 5.61
N LEU A 51 12.18 -23.54 4.99
CA LEU A 51 11.51 -22.81 3.93
C LEU A 51 10.94 -21.46 4.42
N ILE A 52 10.45 -21.39 5.67
CA ILE A 52 9.84 -20.19 6.23
C ILE A 52 10.84 -19.02 6.31
N PRO A 53 12.01 -19.14 6.99
CA PRO A 53 12.98 -18.06 7.01
C PRO A 53 13.59 -17.77 5.63
N ALA A 54 13.69 -18.75 4.72
CA ALA A 54 14.19 -18.52 3.37
C ALA A 54 13.24 -17.63 2.54
N LEU A 55 11.95 -17.92 2.56
CA LEU A 55 10.93 -17.12 1.89
C LEU A 55 10.78 -15.74 2.57
N ALA A 56 10.86 -15.70 3.91
CA ALA A 56 10.90 -14.47 4.69
C ALA A 56 12.04 -13.54 4.28
N ALA A 57 13.26 -14.10 4.12
CA ALA A 57 14.42 -13.33 3.66
C ALA A 57 14.20 -12.76 2.24
N HIS A 58 13.56 -13.53 1.34
CA HIS A 58 13.21 -13.09 0.00
C HIS A 58 12.27 -11.87 0.03
N ILE A 59 11.21 -11.92 0.87
CA ILE A 59 10.26 -10.80 1.03
C ILE A 59 10.96 -9.56 1.61
N VAL A 60 11.82 -9.74 2.60
CA VAL A 60 12.58 -8.63 3.21
C VAL A 60 13.53 -8.02 2.18
N ALA A 61 14.19 -8.83 1.36
CA ALA A 61 15.09 -8.38 0.29
C ALA A 61 14.34 -7.63 -0.82
N ALA A 62 13.09 -7.99 -1.13
CA ALA A 62 12.25 -7.25 -2.06
C ALA A 62 11.92 -5.83 -1.56
N GLY A 63 12.29 -5.51 -0.32
CA GLY A 63 12.21 -4.17 0.24
C GLY A 63 10.78 -3.70 0.50
N GLY A 64 10.66 -2.44 0.84
CA GLY A 64 9.39 -1.76 1.08
C GLY A 64 9.62 -0.53 1.95
N LYS A 65 8.84 0.51 1.70
CA LYS A 65 8.95 1.79 2.45
C LYS A 65 8.46 1.68 3.90
N ARG A 66 7.96 0.50 4.33
CA ARG A 66 7.43 0.25 5.69
C ARG A 66 6.40 1.30 6.13
N LEU A 67 5.60 1.80 5.19
CA LEU A 67 4.68 2.92 5.46
C LEU A 67 3.66 2.57 6.55
N ARG A 68 3.04 1.38 6.50
CA ARG A 68 2.05 0.97 7.51
C ARG A 68 2.65 0.83 8.92
N PRO A 69 3.79 0.16 9.13
CA PRO A 69 4.52 0.23 10.40
C PRO A 69 4.83 1.65 10.87
N MET A 70 5.37 2.51 9.99
CA MET A 70 5.68 3.91 10.33
C MET A 70 4.45 4.67 10.79
N LEU A 71 3.30 4.46 10.15
CA LEU A 71 2.03 5.08 10.55
C LEU A 71 1.59 4.61 11.95
N THR A 72 1.70 3.32 12.26
CA THR A 72 1.40 2.78 13.59
C THR A 72 2.29 3.44 14.67
N LEU A 73 3.59 3.49 14.40
CA LEU A 73 4.58 4.06 15.31
C LEU A 73 4.35 5.57 15.50
N ALA A 74 4.16 6.30 14.42
CA ALA A 74 3.92 7.73 14.44
C ALA A 74 2.60 8.10 15.13
N ALA A 75 1.53 7.35 14.89
CA ALA A 75 0.24 7.54 15.56
C ALA A 75 0.34 7.36 17.08
N ALA A 76 1.04 6.32 17.54
CA ALA A 76 1.29 6.11 18.96
C ALA A 76 2.10 7.26 19.57
N ARG A 77 3.18 7.68 18.91
CA ARG A 77 4.03 8.78 19.38
C ARG A 77 3.32 10.14 19.32
N LEU A 78 2.50 10.40 18.31
CA LEU A 78 1.65 11.58 18.22
C LEU A 78 0.68 11.66 19.41
N CYS A 79 0.16 10.52 19.84
CA CYS A 79 -0.66 10.38 21.04
C CYS A 79 0.14 10.48 22.36
N GLY A 80 1.45 10.68 22.31
CA GLY A 80 2.31 10.81 23.49
C GLY A 80 2.67 9.48 24.16
N TYR A 81 2.49 8.35 23.47
CA TYR A 81 2.86 7.03 24.00
C TYR A 81 4.38 6.91 24.20
N ARG A 82 4.79 6.41 25.37
CA ARG A 82 6.20 6.25 25.73
C ARG A 82 6.62 4.81 25.99
N GLY A 83 5.67 3.87 25.90
CA GLY A 83 5.94 2.43 26.04
C GLY A 83 6.48 1.80 24.76
N THR A 84 6.45 0.46 24.70
CA THR A 84 7.02 -0.34 23.59
C THR A 84 6.02 -1.22 22.86
N ARG A 85 4.77 -1.37 23.35
CA ARG A 85 3.73 -2.24 22.73
C ARG A 85 3.47 -1.90 21.27
N HIS A 86 3.52 -0.61 20.88
CA HIS A 86 3.32 -0.14 19.51
C HIS A 86 4.31 -0.75 18.51
N VAL A 87 5.51 -1.16 18.95
CA VAL A 87 6.54 -1.82 18.11
C VAL A 87 6.05 -3.21 17.66
N ALA A 88 5.55 -4.02 18.59
CA ALA A 88 5.00 -5.33 18.26
C ALA A 88 3.73 -5.21 17.39
N LEU A 89 2.90 -4.19 17.60
CA LEU A 89 1.71 -3.93 16.80
C LEU A 89 2.06 -3.43 15.39
N ALA A 90 3.11 -2.63 15.23
CA ALA A 90 3.62 -2.25 13.93
C ALA A 90 4.14 -3.47 13.14
N ALA A 91 4.82 -4.41 13.81
CA ALA A 91 5.20 -5.70 13.22
C ALA A 91 3.98 -6.56 12.85
N CYS A 92 2.95 -6.58 13.71
CA CYS A 92 1.69 -7.26 13.43
C CYS A 92 1.02 -6.74 12.17
N VAL A 93 0.91 -5.43 12.01
CA VAL A 93 0.36 -4.78 10.81
C VAL A 93 1.16 -5.16 9.56
N GLU A 94 2.49 -5.20 9.66
CA GLU A 94 3.34 -5.60 8.53
C GLU A 94 3.20 -7.09 8.19
N PHE A 95 2.98 -7.97 9.17
CA PHE A 95 2.70 -9.39 8.91
C PHE A 95 1.39 -9.59 8.19
N ILE A 96 0.32 -8.90 8.61
CA ILE A 96 -0.96 -8.94 7.90
C ILE A 96 -0.75 -8.48 6.43
N HIS A 97 -0.09 -7.33 6.24
CA HIS A 97 0.19 -6.82 4.89
C HIS A 97 1.02 -7.78 4.04
N THR A 98 2.08 -8.35 4.61
CA THR A 98 2.97 -9.26 3.87
C THR A 98 2.27 -10.57 3.53
N ALA A 99 1.42 -11.08 4.43
CA ALA A 99 0.61 -12.26 4.18
C ALA A 99 -0.35 -12.04 3.00
N THR A 100 -1.05 -10.89 2.97
CA THR A 100 -1.94 -10.56 1.85
C THR A 100 -1.17 -10.46 0.54
N LEU A 101 0.01 -9.81 0.52
CA LEU A 101 0.83 -9.75 -0.68
C LEU A 101 1.25 -11.12 -1.21
N LEU A 102 1.55 -12.08 -0.32
CA LEU A 102 1.90 -13.46 -0.73
C LEU A 102 0.71 -14.20 -1.34
N HIS A 103 -0.48 -13.96 -0.81
CA HIS A 103 -1.71 -14.54 -1.34
C HIS A 103 -2.10 -13.89 -2.67
N ASP A 104 -2.02 -12.56 -2.75
CA ASP A 104 -2.32 -11.79 -3.97
C ASP A 104 -1.43 -12.19 -5.13
N ASP A 105 -0.10 -12.35 -4.90
CA ASP A 105 0.82 -12.80 -5.94
C ASP A 105 0.43 -14.15 -6.54
N VAL A 106 -0.21 -15.02 -5.75
CA VAL A 106 -0.72 -16.32 -6.23
C VAL A 106 -2.04 -16.16 -6.96
N VAL A 107 -2.95 -15.33 -6.45
CA VAL A 107 -4.27 -15.08 -7.05
C VAL A 107 -4.13 -14.35 -8.39
N ASP A 108 -3.26 -13.34 -8.44
CA ASP A 108 -3.00 -12.52 -9.64
C ASP A 108 -1.98 -13.20 -10.59
N GLU A 109 -1.47 -14.41 -10.27
CA GLU A 109 -0.43 -15.12 -11.03
C GLU A 109 0.81 -14.24 -11.31
N SER A 110 1.14 -13.34 -10.41
CA SER A 110 2.20 -12.35 -10.58
C SER A 110 3.58 -12.99 -10.68
N ALA A 111 4.33 -12.69 -11.74
CA ALA A 111 5.71 -13.16 -11.92
C ALA A 111 6.74 -12.25 -11.23
N LEU A 112 6.43 -10.97 -11.08
CA LEU A 112 7.33 -9.95 -10.54
C LEU A 112 6.66 -9.15 -9.42
N ARG A 113 7.44 -8.79 -8.42
CA ARG A 113 7.06 -7.83 -7.37
C ARG A 113 8.23 -6.87 -7.10
N ARG A 114 7.98 -5.57 -7.31
CA ARG A 114 9.00 -4.50 -7.16
C ARG A 114 10.28 -4.75 -7.97
N GLY A 115 10.12 -5.29 -9.17
CA GLY A 115 11.25 -5.59 -10.07
C GLY A 115 12.02 -6.87 -9.75
N LEU A 116 11.67 -7.60 -8.68
CA LEU A 116 12.21 -8.92 -8.37
C LEU A 116 11.19 -10.02 -8.66
N ALA A 117 11.64 -11.24 -8.87
CA ALA A 117 10.76 -12.39 -9.00
C ALA A 117 9.88 -12.51 -7.75
N SER A 118 8.58 -12.71 -7.93
CA SER A 118 7.61 -12.88 -6.84
C SER A 118 7.88 -14.16 -6.05
N ALA A 119 7.39 -14.26 -4.83
CA ALA A 119 7.62 -15.42 -3.98
C ALA A 119 7.01 -16.71 -4.59
N ASN A 120 5.84 -16.62 -5.22
CA ASN A 120 5.22 -17.76 -5.93
C ASN A 120 6.04 -18.19 -7.15
N ALA A 121 6.68 -17.28 -7.87
CA ALA A 121 7.57 -17.61 -8.99
C ALA A 121 8.85 -18.34 -8.54
N VAL A 122 9.40 -18.00 -7.37
CA VAL A 122 10.65 -18.60 -6.84
C VAL A 122 10.39 -19.88 -6.06
N PHE A 123 9.38 -19.89 -5.17
CA PHE A 123 9.13 -20.98 -4.22
C PHE A 123 7.89 -21.81 -4.56
N GLY A 124 7.09 -21.37 -5.54
CA GLY A 124 5.84 -21.99 -5.95
C GLY A 124 4.62 -21.55 -5.12
N ASN A 125 3.43 -21.64 -5.71
CA ASN A 125 2.15 -21.19 -5.13
C ASN A 125 1.88 -21.79 -3.75
N LYS A 126 2.11 -23.09 -3.56
CA LYS A 126 1.87 -23.78 -2.28
C LYS A 126 2.71 -23.21 -1.15
N ALA A 127 3.99 -22.90 -1.41
CA ALA A 127 4.87 -22.31 -0.42
C ALA A 127 4.42 -20.88 -0.06
N SER A 128 4.06 -20.09 -1.06
CA SER A 128 3.58 -18.71 -0.89
C SER A 128 2.33 -18.66 0.00
N VAL A 129 1.32 -19.47 -0.31
CA VAL A 129 0.08 -19.56 0.49
C VAL A 129 0.38 -19.98 1.93
N LEU A 130 1.12 -21.08 2.14
CA LEU A 130 1.39 -21.60 3.49
C LEU A 130 2.26 -20.66 4.34
N VAL A 131 3.18 -19.92 3.72
CA VAL A 131 3.96 -18.90 4.47
C VAL A 131 3.12 -17.66 4.73
N GLY A 132 2.19 -17.29 3.84
CA GLY A 132 1.17 -16.28 4.13
C GLY A 132 0.34 -16.64 5.36
N ASP A 133 -0.16 -17.88 5.44
CA ASP A 133 -0.89 -18.39 6.62
C ASP A 133 -0.04 -18.35 7.89
N PHE A 134 1.25 -18.70 7.77
CA PHE A 134 2.18 -18.60 8.90
C PHE A 134 2.31 -17.15 9.39
N LEU A 135 2.42 -16.16 8.50
CA LEU A 135 2.51 -14.76 8.87
C LEU A 135 1.21 -14.25 9.50
N PHE A 136 0.03 -14.67 9.01
CA PHE A 136 -1.23 -14.39 9.67
C PHE A 136 -1.28 -14.98 11.08
N ALA A 137 -0.84 -16.23 11.25
CA ALA A 137 -0.77 -16.85 12.58
C ALA A 137 0.17 -16.08 13.53
N ARG A 138 1.31 -15.57 13.03
CA ARG A 138 2.21 -14.71 13.80
C ARG A 138 1.56 -13.37 14.17
N ALA A 139 0.79 -12.77 13.27
CA ALA A 139 0.03 -11.56 13.57
C ALA A 139 -0.98 -11.80 14.70
N PHE A 140 -1.75 -12.90 14.67
CA PHE A 140 -2.65 -13.27 15.74
C PHE A 140 -1.93 -13.50 17.08
N GLN A 141 -0.77 -14.17 17.07
CA GLN A 141 0.02 -14.33 18.28
C GLN A 141 0.44 -12.99 18.89
N LEU A 142 0.87 -12.01 18.06
CA LEU A 142 1.23 -10.68 18.53
C LEU A 142 0.03 -9.92 19.11
N MET A 143 -1.16 -10.04 18.51
CA MET A 143 -2.38 -9.44 19.04
C MET A 143 -2.78 -10.03 20.40
N VAL A 144 -2.64 -11.35 20.56
CA VAL A 144 -2.93 -12.05 21.84
C VAL A 144 -1.90 -11.68 22.91
N GLU A 145 -0.62 -11.61 22.56
CA GLU A 145 0.45 -11.20 23.48
C GLU A 145 0.31 -9.74 23.95
N ASP A 146 -0.25 -8.87 23.10
CA ASP A 146 -0.56 -7.48 23.46
C ASP A 146 -1.61 -7.40 24.58
N GLY A 147 -2.55 -8.35 24.62
CA GLY A 147 -3.55 -8.52 25.68
C GLY A 147 -4.70 -7.53 25.65
N SER A 148 -4.79 -6.65 24.67
CA SER A 148 -5.90 -5.71 24.49
C SER A 148 -6.96 -6.28 23.57
N LEU A 149 -8.20 -6.44 24.07
CA LEU A 149 -9.34 -6.86 23.25
C LEU A 149 -9.67 -5.81 22.17
N ASP A 150 -9.49 -4.53 22.45
CA ASP A 150 -9.72 -3.47 21.46
C ASP A 150 -8.72 -3.57 20.30
N VAL A 151 -7.44 -3.81 20.59
CA VAL A 151 -6.41 -4.03 19.56
C VAL A 151 -6.74 -5.29 18.75
N LEU A 152 -7.10 -6.38 19.42
CA LEU A 152 -7.48 -7.63 18.75
C LEU A 152 -8.70 -7.41 17.85
N ALA A 153 -9.73 -6.71 18.32
CA ALA A 153 -10.92 -6.40 17.53
C ALA A 153 -10.60 -5.56 16.28
N ILE A 154 -9.79 -4.51 16.44
CA ILE A 154 -9.41 -3.62 15.32
C ILE A 154 -8.64 -4.39 14.24
N LEU A 155 -7.59 -5.12 14.62
CA LEU A 155 -6.71 -5.77 13.65
C LEU A 155 -7.35 -7.02 13.03
N SER A 156 -8.12 -7.81 13.80
CA SER A 156 -8.86 -8.95 13.24
C SER A 156 -9.99 -8.50 12.32
N CYS A 157 -10.71 -7.42 12.65
CA CYS A 157 -11.69 -6.82 11.75
C CYS A 157 -11.03 -6.33 10.45
N ALA A 158 -9.88 -5.66 10.53
CA ALA A 158 -9.15 -5.22 9.35
C ALA A 158 -8.73 -6.41 8.47
N ALA A 159 -8.24 -7.50 9.06
CA ALA A 159 -7.87 -8.72 8.34
C ALA A 159 -9.09 -9.35 7.62
N ALA A 160 -10.25 -9.42 8.28
CA ALA A 160 -11.49 -9.90 7.67
C ALA A 160 -11.94 -8.98 6.52
N THR A 161 -11.90 -7.66 6.74
CA THR A 161 -12.30 -6.66 5.73
C THR A 161 -11.37 -6.72 4.49
N ILE A 162 -10.07 -6.99 4.67
CA ILE A 162 -9.15 -7.18 3.55
C ILE A 162 -9.56 -8.41 2.73
N ALA A 163 -9.81 -9.54 3.39
CA ALA A 163 -10.24 -10.77 2.71
C ALA A 163 -11.57 -10.58 1.96
N GLU A 164 -12.53 -9.86 2.55
CA GLU A 164 -13.78 -9.49 1.86
C GLU A 164 -13.52 -8.57 0.66
N GLY A 165 -12.59 -7.61 0.78
CA GLY A 165 -12.19 -6.71 -0.28
C GLY A 165 -11.54 -7.43 -1.46
N GLU A 166 -10.69 -8.44 -1.20
CA GLU A 166 -10.11 -9.30 -2.24
C GLU A 166 -11.17 -10.11 -2.98
N VAL A 167 -12.09 -10.73 -2.24
CA VAL A 167 -13.22 -11.47 -2.86
C VAL A 167 -14.11 -10.52 -3.66
N LEU A 168 -14.34 -9.29 -3.16
CA LEU A 168 -15.11 -8.28 -3.87
C LEU A 168 -14.42 -7.88 -5.17
N GLN A 169 -13.09 -7.71 -5.17
CA GLN A 169 -12.31 -7.42 -6.38
C GLN A 169 -12.48 -8.53 -7.42
N LEU A 170 -12.42 -9.81 -7.03
CA LEU A 170 -12.65 -10.94 -7.95
C LEU A 170 -14.05 -10.89 -8.59
N ILE A 171 -15.07 -10.48 -7.84
CA ILE A 171 -16.45 -10.38 -8.36
C ILE A 171 -16.59 -9.20 -9.33
N THR A 172 -15.85 -8.10 -9.10
CA THR A 172 -15.92 -6.87 -9.92
C THR A 172 -14.92 -6.87 -11.08
N GLN A 173 -14.02 -7.84 -11.14
CA GLN A 173 -13.09 -8.03 -12.26
C GLN A 173 -13.89 -8.31 -13.54
N ASN A 174 -13.48 -7.68 -14.63
CA ASN A 174 -14.15 -7.77 -15.94
C ASN A 174 -15.62 -7.27 -15.95
N ASP A 175 -16.10 -6.55 -14.93
CA ASP A 175 -17.46 -6.05 -14.84
C ASP A 175 -17.53 -4.51 -14.95
N LEU A 176 -17.79 -4.00 -16.15
CA LEU A 176 -17.98 -2.57 -16.43
C LEU A 176 -19.33 -2.01 -15.95
N ALA A 177 -20.21 -2.83 -15.33
CA ALA A 177 -21.38 -2.35 -14.61
C ALA A 177 -21.03 -1.87 -13.19
N THR A 178 -19.80 -2.14 -12.73
CA THR A 178 -19.24 -1.58 -11.49
C THR A 178 -19.29 -0.05 -11.54
N ASP A 179 -19.89 0.56 -10.53
CA ASP A 179 -19.88 2.01 -10.36
C ASP A 179 -18.70 2.49 -9.47
N GLU A 180 -18.53 3.81 -9.39
CA GLU A 180 -17.47 4.42 -8.57
C GLU A 180 -17.63 4.04 -7.07
N ALA A 181 -18.87 3.90 -6.57
CA ALA A 181 -19.11 3.54 -5.17
C ALA A 181 -18.62 2.11 -4.88
N ARG A 182 -18.93 1.15 -5.76
CA ARG A 182 -18.49 -0.23 -5.65
C ARG A 182 -16.98 -0.38 -5.79
N TYR A 183 -16.37 0.36 -6.73
CA TYR A 183 -14.92 0.46 -6.82
C TYR A 183 -14.29 0.99 -5.53
N LEU A 184 -14.85 2.05 -4.94
CA LEU A 184 -14.37 2.58 -3.65
C LEU A 184 -14.52 1.56 -2.51
N ASP A 185 -15.55 0.72 -2.52
CA ASP A 185 -15.70 -0.35 -1.53
C ASP A 185 -14.59 -1.40 -1.66
N VAL A 186 -14.19 -1.76 -2.89
CA VAL A 186 -13.03 -2.64 -3.13
C VAL A 186 -11.75 -2.06 -2.51
N ILE A 187 -11.40 -0.81 -2.84
CA ILE A 187 -10.15 -0.21 -2.34
C ILE A 187 -10.19 0.11 -0.85
N ARG A 188 -11.37 0.41 -0.29
CA ARG A 188 -11.55 0.51 1.17
C ARG A 188 -11.21 -0.79 1.86
N GLY A 189 -11.76 -1.90 1.36
CA GLY A 189 -11.50 -3.24 1.92
C GLY A 189 -10.05 -3.66 1.71
N LYS A 190 -9.62 -3.79 0.47
CA LYS A 190 -8.31 -4.35 0.11
C LYS A 190 -7.14 -3.54 0.66
N THR A 191 -7.20 -2.22 0.60
CA THR A 191 -6.06 -1.34 0.89
C THR A 191 -6.25 -0.49 2.14
N ALA A 192 -7.34 0.30 2.21
CA ALA A 192 -7.47 1.37 3.20
C ALA A 192 -7.78 0.85 4.61
N ALA A 193 -8.43 -0.31 4.75
CA ALA A 193 -8.75 -0.90 6.05
C ALA A 193 -7.52 -1.12 6.94
N LEU A 194 -6.41 -1.60 6.36
CA LEU A 194 -5.18 -1.81 7.12
C LEU A 194 -4.44 -0.50 7.45
N PHE A 195 -4.54 0.53 6.60
CA PHE A 195 -4.04 1.87 6.92
C PHE A 195 -4.81 2.48 8.09
N SER A 196 -6.14 2.33 8.08
CA SER A 196 -7.02 2.75 9.17
C SER A 196 -6.65 2.07 10.48
N ALA A 197 -6.59 0.74 10.48
CA ALA A 197 -6.24 -0.05 11.67
C ALA A 197 -4.83 0.28 12.19
N ALA A 198 -3.84 0.45 11.31
CA ALA A 198 -2.48 0.82 11.66
C ALA A 198 -2.42 2.14 12.45
N CYS A 199 -3.17 3.16 12.02
CA CYS A 199 -3.23 4.44 12.72
C CYS A 199 -4.07 4.34 14.01
N GLN A 200 -5.20 3.64 13.98
CA GLN A 200 -6.11 3.50 15.10
C GLN A 200 -5.47 2.79 16.31
N VAL A 201 -4.76 1.68 16.09
CA VAL A 201 -4.11 0.96 17.19
C VAL A 201 -3.03 1.80 17.88
N GLY A 202 -2.41 2.75 17.18
CA GLY A 202 -1.49 3.71 17.79
C GLY A 202 -2.16 4.58 18.85
N ALA A 203 -3.38 5.06 18.63
CA ALA A 203 -4.15 5.81 19.61
C ALA A 203 -4.64 4.92 20.78
N VAL A 204 -5.10 3.71 20.44
CA VAL A 204 -5.61 2.75 21.44
C VAL A 204 -4.50 2.36 22.42
N VAL A 205 -3.32 2.00 21.93
CA VAL A 205 -2.18 1.64 22.79
C VAL A 205 -1.70 2.79 23.67
N ALA A 206 -1.91 4.03 23.21
CA ALA A 206 -1.60 5.24 23.96
C ALA A 206 -2.67 5.64 25.00
N GLY A 207 -3.81 4.94 25.05
CA GLY A 207 -4.91 5.24 25.96
C GLY A 207 -5.57 6.61 25.73
N LYS A 208 -5.57 7.12 24.48
CA LYS A 208 -6.06 8.49 24.16
C LYS A 208 -7.57 8.63 24.03
N GLY A 209 -8.31 7.54 24.24
CA GLY A 209 -9.77 7.54 24.16
C GLY A 209 -10.29 7.51 22.70
N GLU A 210 -11.62 7.36 22.59
CA GLU A 210 -12.31 7.04 21.35
C GLU A 210 -12.18 8.13 20.27
N ALA A 211 -12.26 9.41 20.66
CA ALA A 211 -12.19 10.52 19.70
C ALA A 211 -10.85 10.57 18.96
N ALA A 212 -9.72 10.35 19.66
CA ALA A 212 -8.41 10.30 19.02
C ALA A 212 -8.23 9.04 18.17
N ALA A 213 -8.75 7.90 18.64
CA ALA A 213 -8.73 6.65 17.89
C ALA A 213 -9.55 6.76 16.58
N ALA A 214 -10.74 7.37 16.63
CA ALA A 214 -11.58 7.61 15.47
C ALA A 214 -10.93 8.59 14.47
N ALA A 215 -10.31 9.67 14.97
CA ALA A 215 -9.60 10.63 14.12
C ALA A 215 -8.42 9.97 13.38
N LEU A 216 -7.61 9.16 14.06
CA LEU A 216 -6.49 8.44 13.44
C LEU A 216 -6.98 7.31 12.52
N ALA A 217 -8.07 6.62 12.85
CA ALA A 217 -8.70 5.66 11.95
C ALA A 217 -9.14 6.33 10.64
N ARG A 218 -9.80 7.50 10.72
CA ARG A 218 -10.20 8.28 9.54
C ARG A 218 -9.00 8.75 8.73
N TYR A 219 -7.95 9.28 9.40
CA TYR A 219 -6.71 9.66 8.73
C TYR A 219 -6.15 8.49 7.92
N GLY A 220 -6.00 7.31 8.54
CA GLY A 220 -5.48 6.12 7.87
C GLY A 220 -6.36 5.65 6.72
N LEU A 221 -7.69 5.64 6.92
CA LEU A 221 -8.64 5.24 5.88
C LEU A 221 -8.53 6.13 4.63
N ASP A 222 -8.64 7.44 4.82
CA ASP A 222 -8.62 8.40 3.72
C ASP A 222 -7.24 8.45 3.03
N LEU A 223 -6.16 8.32 3.79
CA LEU A 223 -4.81 8.17 3.24
C LEU A 223 -4.67 6.90 2.39
N GLY A 224 -5.21 5.77 2.86
CA GLY A 224 -5.17 4.50 2.14
C GLY A 224 -5.97 4.54 0.83
N ILE A 225 -7.14 5.20 0.82
CA ILE A 225 -7.92 5.41 -0.39
C ILE A 225 -7.15 6.31 -1.38
N ALA A 226 -6.62 7.45 -0.90
CA ALA A 226 -5.82 8.34 -1.75
C ALA A 226 -4.60 7.62 -2.35
N PHE A 227 -3.94 6.77 -1.55
CA PHE A 227 -2.78 5.99 -1.97
C PHE A 227 -3.14 5.03 -3.11
N GLN A 228 -4.26 4.30 -3.00
CA GLN A 228 -4.69 3.36 -4.03
C GLN A 228 -5.14 4.06 -5.30
N LEU A 229 -5.91 5.16 -5.19
CA LEU A 229 -6.31 5.97 -6.35
C LEU A 229 -5.10 6.47 -7.16
N VAL A 230 -4.03 6.86 -6.47
CA VAL A 230 -2.79 7.28 -7.12
C VAL A 230 -2.08 6.08 -7.76
N ASP A 231 -2.02 4.92 -7.09
CA ASP A 231 -1.42 3.70 -7.66
C ASP A 231 -2.15 3.28 -8.94
N ASP A 232 -3.49 3.27 -8.94
CA ASP A 232 -4.31 2.93 -10.12
C ASP A 232 -4.13 3.95 -11.27
N ALA A 233 -3.95 5.24 -10.95
CA ALA A 233 -3.65 6.26 -11.96
C ALA A 233 -2.25 6.08 -12.56
N LEU A 234 -1.26 5.72 -11.72
CA LEU A 234 0.11 5.49 -12.14
C LEU A 234 0.28 4.26 -13.02
N ASP A 235 -0.57 3.24 -12.88
CA ASP A 235 -0.55 2.06 -13.76
C ASP A 235 -0.79 2.42 -15.23
N TYR A 236 -1.48 3.55 -15.50
CA TYR A 236 -1.75 4.05 -16.84
C TYR A 236 -0.90 5.28 -17.23
N ALA A 237 0.03 5.73 -16.38
CA ALA A 237 0.87 6.89 -16.68
C ALA A 237 2.09 6.51 -17.54
N ALA A 238 2.24 7.15 -18.69
CA ALA A 238 3.31 6.87 -19.66
C ALA A 238 4.74 7.00 -19.08
N ASP A 239 4.93 7.86 -18.08
CA ASP A 239 6.23 8.08 -17.44
C ASP A 239 6.76 6.85 -16.68
N GLN A 240 5.90 5.91 -16.30
CA GLN A 240 6.29 4.64 -15.67
C GLN A 240 7.11 3.75 -16.62
N ALA A 241 6.83 3.80 -17.94
CA ALA A 241 7.61 3.09 -18.95
C ALA A 241 9.06 3.59 -19.03
N LEU A 242 9.29 4.89 -18.79
CA LEU A 242 10.63 5.50 -18.74
C LEU A 242 11.42 5.04 -17.51
N LEU A 243 10.75 4.60 -16.44
CA LEU A 243 11.34 4.08 -15.22
C LEU A 243 11.51 2.54 -15.22
N GLY A 244 11.28 1.88 -16.37
CA GLY A 244 11.44 0.43 -16.53
C GLY A 244 10.36 -0.41 -15.82
N LYS A 245 9.18 0.19 -15.52
CA LYS A 245 8.02 -0.51 -14.99
C LYS A 245 7.08 -0.90 -16.13
N THR A 246 6.37 -2.01 -15.98
CA THR A 246 5.28 -2.38 -16.86
C THR A 246 4.12 -1.39 -16.68
N VAL A 247 3.54 -0.92 -17.78
CA VAL A 247 2.38 -0.02 -17.81
C VAL A 247 1.17 -0.83 -18.24
N GLY A 248 0.02 -0.63 -17.57
CA GLY A 248 -1.24 -1.24 -17.93
C GLY A 248 -1.40 -2.69 -17.46
N ASP A 249 -0.79 -3.06 -16.34
CA ASP A 249 -0.98 -4.39 -15.76
C ASP A 249 -2.45 -4.57 -15.34
N ASP A 250 -3.09 -3.57 -14.75
CA ASP A 250 -4.52 -3.59 -14.41
C ASP A 250 -5.40 -3.82 -15.64
N PHE A 251 -5.05 -3.23 -16.79
CA PHE A 251 -5.77 -3.46 -18.05
C PHE A 251 -5.64 -4.91 -18.52
N ARG A 252 -4.41 -5.47 -18.48
CA ARG A 252 -4.15 -6.86 -18.92
C ARG A 252 -4.87 -7.87 -18.05
N GLU A 253 -4.97 -7.61 -16.76
CA GLU A 253 -5.64 -8.42 -15.76
C GLU A 253 -7.17 -8.24 -15.76
N GLY A 254 -7.70 -7.26 -16.51
CA GLY A 254 -9.12 -6.95 -16.54
C GLY A 254 -9.65 -6.32 -15.27
N LYS A 255 -8.76 -5.69 -14.45
CA LYS A 255 -9.14 -4.92 -13.28
C LYS A 255 -9.87 -3.65 -13.69
N VAL A 256 -11.05 -3.44 -13.11
CA VAL A 256 -11.89 -2.28 -13.42
C VAL A 256 -11.58 -1.18 -12.42
N THR A 257 -10.49 -0.44 -12.70
CA THR A 257 -10.03 0.69 -11.86
C THR A 257 -10.67 2.01 -12.28
N LEU A 258 -10.55 3.04 -11.44
CA LEU A 258 -11.24 4.31 -11.66
C LEU A 258 -10.88 4.99 -13.00
N PRO A 259 -9.63 4.99 -13.49
CA PRO A 259 -9.33 5.53 -14.82
C PRO A 259 -10.13 4.85 -15.93
N VAL A 260 -10.28 3.53 -15.88
CA VAL A 260 -11.08 2.75 -16.86
C VAL A 260 -12.55 3.11 -16.75
N LEU A 261 -13.12 3.13 -15.53
CA LEU A 261 -14.52 3.49 -15.30
C LEU A 261 -14.85 4.88 -15.84
N LEU A 262 -14.01 5.87 -15.58
CA LEU A 262 -14.21 7.24 -16.03
C LEU A 262 -14.13 7.35 -17.56
N ALA A 263 -13.16 6.68 -18.19
CA ALA A 263 -13.04 6.65 -19.64
C ALA A 263 -14.23 5.93 -20.30
N TYR A 264 -14.67 4.82 -19.73
CA TYR A 264 -15.83 4.05 -20.22
C TYR A 264 -17.13 4.88 -20.15
N HIS A 265 -17.41 5.51 -19.03
CA HIS A 265 -18.65 6.29 -18.87
C HIS A 265 -18.68 7.56 -19.72
N ALA A 266 -17.55 8.21 -19.94
CA ALA A 266 -17.43 9.38 -20.81
C ALA A 266 -17.39 9.02 -22.29
N GLY A 267 -17.10 7.76 -22.66
CA GLY A 267 -16.84 7.31 -24.01
C GLY A 267 -18.07 7.27 -24.92
N SER A 268 -17.80 7.34 -26.24
CA SER A 268 -18.77 7.11 -27.32
C SER A 268 -19.25 5.64 -27.33
N PRO A 269 -20.32 5.29 -28.08
CA PRO A 269 -20.74 3.89 -28.23
C PRO A 269 -19.62 2.97 -28.77
N GLU A 270 -18.77 3.46 -29.68
CA GLU A 270 -17.65 2.73 -30.26
C GLU A 270 -16.55 2.48 -29.21
N GLU A 271 -16.23 3.50 -28.43
CA GLU A 271 -15.26 3.40 -27.32
C GLU A 271 -15.75 2.47 -26.23
N ARG A 272 -17.04 2.51 -25.89
CA ARG A 272 -17.65 1.54 -24.96
C ARG A 272 -17.62 0.11 -25.51
N ALA A 273 -17.82 -0.08 -26.81
CA ALA A 273 -17.68 -1.39 -27.44
C ALA A 273 -16.25 -1.93 -27.36
N PHE A 274 -15.24 -1.06 -27.46
CA PHE A 274 -13.85 -1.43 -27.23
C PHE A 274 -13.63 -1.95 -25.81
N TRP A 275 -14.07 -1.21 -24.79
CA TRP A 275 -13.95 -1.63 -23.39
C TRP A 275 -14.74 -2.92 -23.10
N GLN A 276 -15.92 -3.10 -23.70
CA GLN A 276 -16.68 -4.34 -23.57
C GLN A 276 -15.94 -5.55 -24.16
N ARG A 277 -15.23 -5.38 -25.27
CA ARG A 277 -14.41 -6.43 -25.87
C ARG A 277 -13.18 -6.75 -25.01
N THR A 278 -12.42 -5.72 -24.64
CA THR A 278 -11.11 -5.90 -24.02
C THR A 278 -11.18 -6.25 -22.55
N ILE A 279 -12.14 -5.69 -21.78
CA ILE A 279 -12.29 -5.94 -20.36
C ILE A 279 -13.31 -7.07 -20.10
N VAL A 280 -14.57 -6.95 -20.58
CA VAL A 280 -15.63 -7.91 -20.20
C VAL A 280 -15.41 -9.26 -20.85
N ARG A 281 -15.02 -9.29 -22.15
CA ARG A 281 -14.77 -10.55 -22.87
C ARG A 281 -13.32 -11.01 -22.82
N SER A 282 -12.41 -10.17 -22.24
CA SER A 282 -10.98 -10.46 -22.19
C SER A 282 -10.33 -10.74 -23.56
N GLU A 283 -10.93 -10.17 -24.64
CA GLU A 283 -10.42 -10.26 -26.00
C GLU A 283 -9.45 -9.12 -26.27
N GLN A 284 -8.18 -9.27 -25.85
CA GLN A 284 -7.14 -8.27 -25.98
C GLN A 284 -6.15 -8.66 -27.10
N GLY A 285 -5.82 -7.67 -27.96
CA GLY A 285 -4.76 -7.77 -28.98
C GLY A 285 -3.55 -6.89 -28.63
N GLU A 286 -2.50 -7.00 -29.45
CA GLU A 286 -1.21 -6.31 -29.20
C GLU A 286 -1.33 -4.79 -29.09
N ASP A 287 -2.22 -4.15 -29.88
CA ASP A 287 -2.39 -2.70 -29.92
C ASP A 287 -3.42 -2.17 -28.92
N ASP A 288 -4.15 -3.05 -28.21
CA ASP A 288 -5.29 -2.63 -27.39
C ASP A 288 -4.87 -1.84 -26.16
N LEU A 289 -3.72 -2.11 -25.56
CA LEU A 289 -3.21 -1.30 -24.46
C LEU A 289 -2.93 0.13 -24.92
N ALA A 290 -2.29 0.30 -26.08
CA ALA A 290 -2.02 1.64 -26.63
C ALA A 290 -3.32 2.40 -26.90
N HIS A 291 -4.36 1.71 -27.38
CA HIS A 291 -5.68 2.31 -27.60
C HIS A 291 -6.37 2.65 -26.27
N ALA A 292 -6.29 1.78 -25.25
CA ALA A 292 -6.82 2.03 -23.92
C ALA A 292 -6.18 3.29 -23.28
N LEU A 293 -4.85 3.41 -23.36
CA LEU A 293 -4.11 4.60 -22.89
C LEU A 293 -4.56 5.88 -23.62
N ALA A 294 -4.77 5.80 -24.94
CA ALA A 294 -5.26 6.94 -25.71
C ALA A 294 -6.68 7.37 -25.29
N LEU A 295 -7.57 6.42 -24.97
CA LEU A 295 -8.92 6.72 -24.47
C LEU A 295 -8.89 7.33 -23.06
N ILE A 296 -8.09 6.77 -22.15
CA ILE A 296 -7.87 7.29 -20.81
C ILE A 296 -7.36 8.73 -20.85
N ALA A 297 -6.39 9.02 -21.73
CA ALA A 297 -5.87 10.37 -21.92
C ALA A 297 -6.92 11.31 -22.55
N ARG A 298 -7.65 10.87 -23.58
CA ARG A 298 -8.71 11.65 -24.24
C ARG A 298 -9.76 12.13 -23.25
N HIS A 299 -10.18 11.27 -22.35
CA HIS A 299 -11.20 11.57 -21.35
C HIS A 299 -10.64 12.16 -20.05
N ARG A 300 -9.32 12.43 -20.00
CA ARG A 300 -8.62 12.99 -18.84
C ARG A 300 -8.90 12.21 -17.54
N ALA A 301 -8.97 10.88 -17.68
CA ALA A 301 -9.39 10.01 -16.60
C ALA A 301 -8.33 9.93 -15.48
N ILE A 302 -7.03 10.04 -15.82
CA ILE A 302 -5.94 10.12 -14.82
C ILE A 302 -6.10 11.37 -13.96
N GLU A 303 -6.23 12.55 -14.57
CA GLU A 303 -6.38 13.82 -13.83
C GLU A 303 -7.65 13.82 -12.96
N ALA A 304 -8.74 13.23 -13.45
CA ALA A 304 -9.97 13.10 -12.69
C ALA A 304 -9.81 12.15 -11.49
N THR A 305 -9.04 11.06 -11.64
CA THR A 305 -8.69 10.15 -10.56
C THR A 305 -7.81 10.83 -9.51
N ILE A 306 -6.77 11.56 -9.92
CA ILE A 306 -5.89 12.32 -9.02
C ILE A 306 -6.67 13.42 -8.29
N THR A 307 -7.65 14.06 -8.93
CA THR A 307 -8.52 15.04 -8.26
C THR A 307 -9.32 14.40 -7.12
N ARG A 308 -9.83 13.17 -7.30
CA ARG A 308 -10.49 12.42 -6.22
C ARG A 308 -9.52 12.03 -5.10
N ALA A 309 -8.34 11.56 -5.46
CA ALA A 309 -7.28 11.25 -4.49
C ALA A 309 -6.93 12.49 -3.64
N ALA A 310 -6.84 13.68 -4.25
CA ALA A 310 -6.60 14.94 -3.53
C ALA A 310 -7.73 15.28 -2.54
N GLY A 311 -8.97 14.92 -2.85
CA GLY A 311 -10.09 15.05 -1.92
C GLY A 311 -9.90 14.20 -0.66
N PHE A 312 -9.54 12.94 -0.83
CA PHE A 312 -9.26 12.02 0.29
C PHE A 312 -8.00 12.42 1.07
N ALA A 313 -6.92 12.82 0.41
CA ALA A 313 -5.72 13.30 1.10
C ALA A 313 -6.01 14.53 1.99
N ARG A 314 -6.84 15.46 1.51
CA ARG A 314 -7.29 16.62 2.32
C ARG A 314 -8.14 16.17 3.51
N SER A 315 -9.07 15.24 3.31
CA SER A 315 -9.88 14.67 4.39
C SER A 315 -9.01 13.98 5.45
N ALA A 316 -7.96 13.26 5.04
CA ALA A 316 -6.98 12.70 5.95
C ALA A 316 -6.26 13.79 6.76
N GLN A 317 -5.81 14.88 6.12
CA GLN A 317 -5.16 15.99 6.81
C GLN A 317 -6.11 16.67 7.82
N GLU A 318 -7.37 16.87 7.46
CA GLU A 318 -8.40 17.44 8.32
C GLU A 318 -8.65 16.59 9.57
N ALA A 319 -8.57 15.25 9.47
CA ALA A 319 -8.71 14.36 10.61
C ALA A 319 -7.66 14.60 11.71
N LEU A 320 -6.51 15.15 11.36
CA LEU A 320 -5.44 15.49 12.31
C LEU A 320 -5.61 16.88 12.97
N ALA A 321 -6.65 17.64 12.64
CA ALA A 321 -6.83 19.01 13.13
C ALA A 321 -6.91 19.10 14.69
N GLY A 322 -7.46 18.05 15.34
CA GLY A 322 -7.57 17.98 16.79
C GLY A 322 -6.28 17.68 17.55
N PHE A 323 -5.20 17.34 16.85
CA PHE A 323 -3.91 17.05 17.48
C PHE A 323 -3.04 18.33 17.56
N ALA A 324 -2.29 18.48 18.66
CA ALA A 324 -1.39 19.59 18.84
C ALA A 324 -0.32 19.66 17.73
N ALA A 325 0.07 20.87 17.36
CA ALA A 325 1.17 21.08 16.41
C ALA A 325 2.46 20.42 16.93
N SER A 326 3.07 19.60 16.11
CA SER A 326 4.30 18.87 16.42
C SER A 326 4.99 18.41 15.13
N PRO A 327 6.30 18.08 15.17
CA PRO A 327 6.99 17.49 14.02
C PRO A 327 6.33 16.21 13.50
N LEU A 328 5.79 15.36 14.38
CA LEU A 328 5.07 14.13 14.00
C LEU A 328 3.77 14.44 13.29
N ARG A 329 2.97 15.40 13.80
CA ARG A 329 1.75 15.82 13.09
C ARG A 329 2.08 16.37 11.71
N GLN A 330 3.12 17.21 11.60
CA GLN A 330 3.53 17.74 10.30
C GLN A 330 3.98 16.62 9.34
N ALA A 331 4.79 15.67 9.82
CA ALA A 331 5.23 14.55 8.99
C ALA A 331 4.08 13.66 8.50
N LEU A 332 3.01 13.50 9.29
CA LEU A 332 1.79 12.81 8.85
C LEU A 332 0.99 13.63 7.83
N LEU A 333 0.94 14.96 7.96
CA LEU A 333 0.36 15.84 6.93
C LEU A 333 1.17 15.74 5.62
N ASP A 334 2.49 15.81 5.72
CA ASP A 334 3.40 15.70 4.56
C ASP A 334 3.30 14.31 3.88
N ALA A 335 2.99 13.24 4.63
CA ALA A 335 2.78 11.90 4.07
C ALA A 335 1.52 11.83 3.18
N ALA A 336 0.49 12.60 3.49
CA ALA A 336 -0.70 12.72 2.64
C ALA A 336 -0.37 13.48 1.34
N ASP A 337 0.40 14.57 1.43
CA ASP A 337 0.87 15.32 0.25
C ASP A 337 1.82 14.48 -0.61
N TYR A 338 2.73 13.71 0.02
CA TYR A 338 3.61 12.77 -0.67
C TYR A 338 2.83 11.78 -1.54
N THR A 339 1.71 11.27 -1.04
CA THR A 339 0.88 10.32 -1.78
C THR A 339 0.42 10.88 -3.12
N LEU A 340 0.03 12.15 -3.16
CA LEU A 340 -0.39 12.84 -4.39
C LEU A 340 0.77 13.18 -5.33
N ASN A 341 1.93 13.52 -4.76
CA ASN A 341 3.09 13.94 -5.56
C ASN A 341 3.75 12.78 -6.32
N ARG A 342 3.47 11.53 -5.95
CA ARG A 342 3.93 10.35 -6.69
C ARG A 342 3.42 10.31 -8.15
N ALA A 343 2.33 11.02 -8.44
CA ALA A 343 1.71 11.10 -9.76
C ALA A 343 2.09 12.36 -10.56
N ARG A 344 3.04 13.16 -10.04
CA ARG A 344 3.57 14.36 -10.69
C ARG A 344 5.00 14.13 -11.10
#